data_8de916b1ef8ab30f353566ecad6759fd
#
_entry.id   8de916b1ef8ab30f353566ecad6759fd
#
_cell.length_a   1.000
_cell.length_b   1.000
_cell.length_c   1.000
_cell.angle_alpha   90.00
_cell.angle_beta   90.00
_cell.angle_gamma   90.00
#
_symmetry.space_group_name_H-M   'P 1'
#
loop_
_entity.id
_entity.type
_entity.pdbx_description
1 polymer ?
#
loop_
_entity_poly.entity_id
_entity_poly.type
_entity_poly.pdbx_seq_one_letter_code
_entity_poly.pdbx_strand_id
1 'polypeptide(L)'
;MIGREQQGKNVIVRATLLLFIIMGFFSMMAYLHTYNTPAQLLHLPIVINTWTFINATRVAYRTMQSGGVTERIALDGIEKGCNWCEAHPDHCDFTVGYGGSPNEWGQTTLDAMVMWGPTREVGAVGYMKRVKPAISVARKVMERTYHTILVGDEATTFAVEMGFEEEDLNTTRTAEMWREWKAAGRKPNFWKGPHNSTQGVTKRKEMNEKPEFGRWNHDTIGMVAIDQQGNVACGVSSNGATWKIPGRVGDAPIVGSGAYCENEVGGAAETGDGDVMMRFSPSNRVVQMMKGGMHPKEACERMVAEILRYYPNCSGAIIAVNKQGQIGAAYMNLPNGFPFCLQNSNMKDAAIITIKD
;
A
#
# COMPACT_ATOMS: atom_id res chain seq x y z
N MET A 1 -25.74 -56.88 -50.73
CA MET A 1 -25.09 -55.54 -50.80
C MET A 1 -25.29 -54.68 -49.56
N ILE A 2 -26.30 -54.84 -48.79
CA ILE A 2 -26.65 -53.97 -47.62
C ILE A 2 -25.65 -54.07 -46.44
N GLY A 3 -24.98 -55.21 -46.23
CA GLY A 3 -24.08 -55.42 -45.08
C GLY A 3 -22.72 -54.68 -45.14
N ARG A 4 -22.22 -54.36 -46.34
CA ARG A 4 -20.91 -53.64 -46.47
C ARG A 4 -21.02 -52.14 -46.23
N GLU A 5 -22.15 -51.56 -46.55
CA GLU A 5 -22.37 -50.11 -46.36
C GLU A 5 -22.55 -49.72 -44.87
N GLN A 6 -23.19 -50.64 -44.12
CA GLN A 6 -23.39 -50.47 -42.67
C GLN A 6 -22.05 -50.60 -41.89
N GLN A 7 -21.17 -51.52 -42.37
CA GLN A 7 -19.82 -51.68 -41.75
C GLN A 7 -18.91 -50.50 -42.02
N GLY A 8 -18.96 -49.89 -43.23
CA GLY A 8 -18.22 -48.67 -43.56
C GLY A 8 -18.64 -47.43 -42.73
N LYS A 9 -19.95 -47.25 -42.52
CA LYS A 9 -20.47 -46.16 -41.68
C LYS A 9 -20.04 -46.28 -40.20
N ASN A 10 -20.02 -47.49 -39.65
CA ASN A 10 -19.57 -47.75 -38.29
C ASN A 10 -18.04 -47.53 -38.10
N VAL A 11 -17.22 -47.77 -39.11
CA VAL A 11 -15.78 -47.50 -39.08
C VAL A 11 -15.50 -45.99 -39.11
N ILE A 12 -16.21 -45.24 -39.96
CA ILE A 12 -16.08 -43.79 -40.06
C ILE A 12 -16.50 -43.13 -38.74
N VAL A 13 -17.63 -43.50 -38.15
CA VAL A 13 -18.11 -42.95 -36.87
C VAL A 13 -17.11 -43.23 -35.75
N ARG A 14 -16.54 -44.44 -35.68
CA ARG A 14 -15.52 -44.79 -34.68
C ARG A 14 -14.21 -44.02 -34.88
N ALA A 15 -13.77 -43.78 -36.11
CA ALA A 15 -12.58 -43.02 -36.43
C ALA A 15 -12.79 -41.51 -36.05
N THR A 16 -13.97 -40.97 -36.35
CA THR A 16 -14.30 -39.58 -35.99
C THR A 16 -14.34 -39.40 -34.46
N LEU A 17 -14.97 -40.34 -33.74
CA LEU A 17 -15.03 -40.31 -32.28
C LEU A 17 -13.63 -40.37 -31.62
N LEU A 18 -12.75 -41.22 -32.18
CA LEU A 18 -11.37 -41.36 -31.71
C LEU A 18 -10.58 -40.05 -31.95
N LEU A 19 -10.76 -39.39 -33.08
CA LEU A 19 -10.18 -38.08 -33.39
C LEU A 19 -10.61 -37.00 -32.40
N PHE A 20 -11.88 -36.91 -32.04
CA PHE A 20 -12.38 -35.98 -31.04
C PHE A 20 -11.80 -36.24 -29.65
N ILE A 21 -11.67 -37.53 -29.25
CA ILE A 21 -11.05 -37.89 -27.98
C ILE A 21 -9.56 -37.48 -27.96
N ILE A 22 -8.82 -37.75 -29.05
CA ILE A 22 -7.41 -37.37 -29.16
C ILE A 22 -7.24 -35.87 -29.15
N MET A 23 -8.05 -35.09 -29.90
CA MET A 23 -8.02 -33.65 -29.87
C MET A 23 -8.39 -33.05 -28.50
N GLY A 24 -9.38 -33.64 -27.81
CA GLY A 24 -9.73 -33.24 -26.45
C GLY A 24 -8.60 -33.53 -25.46
N PHE A 25 -7.92 -34.68 -25.61
CA PHE A 25 -6.76 -35.03 -24.78
C PHE A 25 -5.56 -34.10 -25.03
N PHE A 26 -5.26 -33.76 -26.30
CA PHE A 26 -4.21 -32.80 -26.63
C PHE A 26 -4.55 -31.37 -26.13
N SER A 27 -5.81 -30.93 -26.26
CA SER A 27 -6.26 -29.65 -25.71
C SER A 27 -6.16 -29.61 -24.18
N MET A 28 -6.51 -30.70 -23.50
CA MET A 28 -6.40 -30.83 -22.04
C MET A 28 -4.93 -30.90 -21.60
N MET A 29 -4.07 -31.60 -22.33
CA MET A 29 -2.63 -31.64 -22.08
C MET A 29 -1.96 -30.29 -22.34
N ALA A 30 -2.34 -29.57 -23.39
CA ALA A 30 -1.87 -28.22 -23.66
C ALA A 30 -2.34 -27.26 -22.55
N TYR A 31 -3.59 -27.37 -22.12
CA TYR A 31 -4.14 -26.60 -21.00
C TYR A 31 -3.40 -26.91 -19.68
N LEU A 32 -3.17 -28.19 -19.36
CA LEU A 32 -2.39 -28.59 -18.19
C LEU A 32 -0.92 -28.19 -18.30
N HIS A 33 -0.35 -28.18 -19.49
CA HIS A 33 1.04 -27.73 -19.70
C HIS A 33 1.19 -26.21 -19.53
N THR A 34 0.21 -25.42 -19.99
CA THR A 34 0.18 -23.96 -19.74
C THR A 34 -0.08 -23.64 -18.27
N TYR A 35 -0.79 -24.48 -17.52
CA TYR A 35 -1.00 -24.31 -16.08
C TYR A 35 0.15 -24.85 -15.22
N ASN A 36 0.94 -25.82 -15.71
CA ASN A 36 2.04 -26.46 -14.99
C ASN A 36 3.45 -26.01 -15.41
N THR A 37 3.59 -25.01 -16.27
CA THR A 37 4.86 -24.28 -16.30
C THR A 37 4.95 -23.55 -14.95
N PRO A 38 5.89 -23.91 -14.06
CA PRO A 38 6.14 -23.09 -12.88
C PRO A 38 6.42 -21.70 -13.42
N ALA A 39 5.55 -20.74 -13.10
CA ALA A 39 5.82 -19.34 -13.34
C ALA A 39 7.20 -19.12 -12.73
N GLN A 40 8.19 -18.88 -13.56
CA GLN A 40 9.56 -18.70 -13.13
C GLN A 40 9.50 -17.55 -12.14
N LEU A 41 9.69 -17.84 -10.84
CA LEU A 41 9.71 -16.85 -9.76
C LEU A 41 10.91 -15.96 -10.04
N LEU A 42 10.66 -14.91 -10.83
CA LEU A 42 11.70 -14.05 -11.37
C LEU A 42 12.15 -13.10 -10.28
N HIS A 43 13.36 -13.35 -9.78
CA HIS A 43 14.14 -12.38 -9.02
C HIS A 43 13.69 -12.10 -7.59
N LEU A 44 13.30 -13.15 -6.86
CA LEU A 44 13.05 -13.05 -5.42
C LEU A 44 14.35 -13.06 -4.61
N PRO A 45 14.39 -12.39 -3.47
CA PRO A 45 13.32 -11.57 -2.91
C PRO A 45 13.15 -10.26 -3.69
N ILE A 46 11.96 -9.66 -3.60
CA ILE A 46 11.64 -8.35 -4.20
C ILE A 46 10.99 -7.43 -3.18
N VAL A 47 11.36 -6.14 -3.21
CA VAL A 47 10.74 -5.07 -2.42
C VAL A 47 10.45 -3.90 -3.33
N ILE A 48 9.26 -3.33 -3.20
CA ILE A 48 8.88 -2.03 -3.78
C ILE A 48 8.31 -1.13 -2.69
N ASN A 49 8.60 0.18 -2.73
CA ASN A 49 7.93 1.16 -1.88
C ASN A 49 7.69 2.48 -2.60
N THR A 50 6.68 3.21 -2.16
CA THR A 50 6.34 4.54 -2.65
C THR A 50 7.47 5.55 -2.37
N TRP A 51 7.59 6.56 -3.23
CA TRP A 51 8.56 7.66 -3.15
C TRP A 51 10.03 7.24 -3.24
N THR A 52 10.92 8.19 -2.97
CA THR A 52 12.37 8.03 -3.13
C THR A 52 13.07 7.47 -1.88
N PHE A 53 12.35 6.75 -1.01
CA PHE A 53 12.86 6.26 0.27
C PHE A 53 13.75 5.03 0.12
N ILE A 54 14.82 5.19 -0.65
CA ILE A 54 15.71 4.12 -1.10
C ILE A 54 16.37 3.35 0.06
N ASN A 55 16.65 4.01 1.18
CA ASN A 55 17.22 3.34 2.34
C ASN A 55 16.23 2.41 3.03
N ALA A 56 14.94 2.75 3.03
CA ALA A 56 13.88 1.85 3.51
C ALA A 56 13.84 0.56 2.66
N THR A 57 13.92 0.69 1.33
CA THR A 57 14.02 -0.46 0.41
C THR A 57 15.24 -1.32 0.73
N ARG A 58 16.42 -0.70 0.89
CA ARG A 58 17.67 -1.41 1.22
C ARG A 58 17.59 -2.18 2.52
N VAL A 59 17.03 -1.56 3.56
CA VAL A 59 16.86 -2.18 4.87
C VAL A 59 15.90 -3.37 4.77
N ALA A 60 14.74 -3.19 4.15
CA ALA A 60 13.78 -4.26 3.93
C ALA A 60 14.40 -5.45 3.16
N TYR A 61 15.07 -5.16 2.06
CA TYR A 61 15.70 -6.17 1.22
C TYR A 61 16.80 -6.94 1.96
N ARG A 62 17.72 -6.24 2.65
CA ARG A 62 18.79 -6.86 3.44
C ARG A 62 18.23 -7.72 4.58
N THR A 63 17.19 -7.27 5.24
CA THR A 63 16.50 -8.07 6.26
C THR A 63 16.01 -9.39 5.68
N MET A 64 15.40 -9.38 4.51
CA MET A 64 14.96 -10.62 3.85
C MET A 64 16.11 -11.49 3.38
N GLN A 65 17.22 -10.90 2.88
CA GLN A 65 18.41 -11.66 2.47
C GLN A 65 19.10 -12.37 3.64
N SER A 66 19.12 -11.77 4.83
CA SER A 66 19.72 -12.35 6.03
C SER A 66 18.85 -13.46 6.68
N GLY A 67 17.71 -13.80 6.08
CA GLY A 67 16.78 -14.79 6.61
C GLY A 67 15.72 -14.22 7.54
N GLY A 68 15.61 -12.88 7.62
CA GLY A 68 14.65 -12.21 8.51
C GLY A 68 15.04 -12.30 9.99
N VAL A 69 14.08 -11.98 10.84
CA VAL A 69 14.20 -12.06 12.30
C VAL A 69 13.26 -13.15 12.84
N THR A 70 12.22 -13.46 12.06
CA THR A 70 11.20 -14.48 12.37
C THR A 70 11.01 -15.40 11.14
N GLU A 71 10.11 -16.39 11.26
CA GLU A 71 9.68 -17.20 10.12
C GLU A 71 8.85 -16.42 9.08
N ARG A 72 8.42 -15.19 9.41
CA ARG A 72 7.66 -14.28 8.54
C ARG A 72 8.60 -13.28 7.85
N ILE A 73 9.52 -13.79 7.05
CA ILE A 73 10.68 -13.05 6.49
C ILE A 73 10.27 -11.79 5.71
N ALA A 74 9.24 -11.88 4.83
CA ALA A 74 8.75 -10.72 4.10
C ALA A 74 8.14 -9.67 5.04
N LEU A 75 7.45 -10.09 6.09
CA LEU A 75 6.88 -9.19 7.10
C LEU A 75 7.97 -8.50 7.92
N ASP A 76 9.05 -9.22 8.27
CA ASP A 76 10.23 -8.62 8.92
C ASP A 76 10.85 -7.53 8.04
N GLY A 77 10.92 -7.78 6.73
CA GLY A 77 11.35 -6.80 5.74
C GLY A 77 10.48 -5.54 5.74
N ILE A 78 9.16 -5.70 5.70
CA ILE A 78 8.20 -4.60 5.77
C ILE A 78 8.38 -3.78 7.05
N GLU A 79 8.39 -4.44 8.20
CA GLU A 79 8.55 -3.75 9.49
C GLU A 79 9.85 -2.96 9.55
N LYS A 80 10.99 -3.60 9.23
CA LYS A 80 12.30 -2.93 9.31
C LYS A 80 12.45 -1.80 8.29
N GLY A 81 11.91 -1.97 7.08
CA GLY A 81 11.93 -0.95 6.05
C GLY A 81 11.12 0.29 6.43
N CYS A 82 9.86 0.12 6.85
CA CYS A 82 9.02 1.23 7.30
C CYS A 82 9.56 1.89 8.57
N ASN A 83 10.03 1.10 9.53
CA ASN A 83 10.66 1.59 10.76
C ASN A 83 11.89 2.46 10.50
N TRP A 84 12.62 2.16 9.41
CA TRP A 84 13.76 3.00 9.04
C TRP A 84 13.31 4.45 8.76
N CYS A 85 12.21 4.65 8.01
CA CYS A 85 11.63 5.97 7.79
C CYS A 85 11.09 6.59 9.08
N GLU A 86 10.42 5.80 9.93
CA GLU A 86 9.89 6.28 11.21
C GLU A 86 11.01 6.80 12.13
N ALA A 87 12.22 6.20 12.07
CA ALA A 87 13.37 6.59 12.85
C ALA A 87 14.23 7.70 12.22
N HIS A 88 14.11 7.91 10.89
CA HIS A 88 14.90 8.87 10.11
C HIS A 88 13.98 9.75 9.25
N PRO A 89 13.11 10.56 9.87
CA PRO A 89 12.09 11.31 9.14
C PRO A 89 12.67 12.32 8.15
N ASP A 90 13.84 12.88 8.39
CA ASP A 90 14.57 13.78 7.49
C ASP A 90 14.97 13.11 6.17
N HIS A 91 15.20 11.82 6.17
CA HIS A 91 15.47 11.01 4.97
C HIS A 91 14.21 10.52 4.25
N CYS A 92 13.04 10.72 4.85
CA CYS A 92 11.73 10.36 4.30
C CYS A 92 10.80 11.58 4.22
N ASP A 93 11.37 12.73 3.84
CA ASP A 93 10.70 14.00 3.57
C ASP A 93 9.85 14.53 4.75
N PHE A 94 10.10 14.07 6.00
CA PHE A 94 9.26 14.28 7.20
C PHE A 94 7.80 13.82 7.00
N THR A 95 7.60 12.80 6.21
CA THR A 95 6.29 12.30 5.80
C THR A 95 5.87 11.03 6.55
N VAL A 96 6.80 10.48 7.32
CA VAL A 96 6.62 9.27 8.14
C VAL A 96 7.34 9.48 9.47
N GLY A 97 6.80 8.96 10.56
CA GLY A 97 7.44 9.00 11.87
C GLY A 97 7.23 10.33 12.62
N TYR A 98 8.12 10.64 13.55
CA TYR A 98 8.04 11.85 14.37
C TYR A 98 8.46 13.12 13.58
N GLY A 99 8.05 14.28 14.04
CA GLY A 99 8.44 15.57 13.47
C GLY A 99 7.79 15.90 12.12
N GLY A 100 6.75 15.18 11.70
CA GLY A 100 5.98 15.42 10.48
C GLY A 100 4.54 15.87 10.76
N SER A 101 3.89 16.40 9.76
CA SER A 101 2.47 16.71 9.59
C SER A 101 1.63 16.95 10.86
N PRO A 102 1.83 18.08 11.58
CA PRO A 102 1.03 18.35 12.76
C PRO A 102 -0.45 18.54 12.42
N ASN A 103 -1.33 18.13 13.33
CA ASN A 103 -2.75 18.42 13.27
C ASN A 103 -3.06 19.89 13.68
N GLU A 104 -4.34 20.29 13.69
CA GLU A 104 -4.75 21.63 14.07
C GLU A 104 -4.38 22.03 15.52
N TRP A 105 -4.05 21.06 16.38
CA TRP A 105 -3.57 21.30 17.75
C TRP A 105 -2.04 21.33 17.85
N GLY A 106 -1.35 21.13 16.73
CA GLY A 106 0.12 21.10 16.70
C GLY A 106 0.72 19.74 17.09
N GLN A 107 -0.06 18.69 17.08
CA GLN A 107 0.38 17.35 17.47
C GLN A 107 0.66 16.49 16.24
N THR A 108 1.80 15.81 16.21
CA THR A 108 2.08 14.72 15.27
C THR A 108 1.39 13.45 15.75
N THR A 109 0.68 12.78 14.87
CA THR A 109 0.03 11.47 15.12
C THR A 109 0.40 10.51 13.99
N LEU A 110 0.37 9.21 14.29
CA LEU A 110 0.84 8.17 13.38
C LEU A 110 -0.27 7.17 13.07
N ASP A 111 -0.30 6.79 11.80
CA ASP A 111 -1.15 5.74 11.25
C ASP A 111 -0.22 4.65 10.66
N ALA A 112 -0.46 3.38 10.93
CA ALA A 112 0.32 2.30 10.33
C ALA A 112 -0.48 1.00 10.20
N MET A 113 -0.09 0.16 9.24
CA MET A 113 -0.68 -1.16 9.04
C MET A 113 0.36 -2.14 8.50
N VAL A 114 0.28 -3.38 8.91
CA VAL A 114 0.97 -4.53 8.30
C VAL A 114 -0.02 -5.63 7.95
N MET A 115 0.25 -6.35 6.87
CA MET A 115 -0.51 -7.53 6.46
C MET A 115 0.41 -8.66 6.05
N TRP A 116 0.12 -9.87 6.55
CA TRP A 116 0.78 -11.12 6.18
C TRP A 116 -0.06 -11.91 5.19
N GLY A 117 0.39 -12.03 3.94
CA GLY A 117 -0.35 -12.64 2.83
C GLY A 117 -0.76 -14.08 3.03
N PRO A 118 0.10 -14.99 3.57
CA PRO A 118 -0.25 -16.41 3.74
C PRO A 118 -1.49 -16.67 4.58
N THR A 119 -1.72 -15.90 5.64
CA THR A 119 -2.88 -16.09 6.53
C THR A 119 -3.89 -14.94 6.45
N ARG A 120 -3.53 -13.86 5.74
CA ARG A 120 -4.28 -12.58 5.69
C ARG A 120 -4.46 -11.91 7.06
N GLU A 121 -3.62 -12.26 8.01
CA GLU A 121 -3.55 -11.56 9.30
C GLU A 121 -3.14 -10.11 9.07
N VAL A 122 -3.78 -9.21 9.80
CA VAL A 122 -3.53 -7.77 9.72
C VAL A 122 -3.46 -7.20 11.13
N GLY A 123 -2.56 -6.25 11.31
CA GLY A 123 -2.55 -5.38 12.48
C GLY A 123 -2.38 -3.93 12.04
N ALA A 124 -3.09 -3.02 12.72
CA ALA A 124 -3.05 -1.60 12.40
C ALA A 124 -3.17 -0.73 13.64
N VAL A 125 -2.64 0.48 13.55
CA VAL A 125 -2.86 1.56 14.52
C VAL A 125 -3.23 2.83 13.77
N GLY A 126 -4.22 3.57 14.30
CA GLY A 126 -4.64 4.85 13.75
C GLY A 126 -4.64 5.95 14.80
N TYR A 127 -4.25 7.16 14.38
CA TYR A 127 -4.19 8.32 15.26
C TYR A 127 -3.41 8.06 16.56
N MET A 128 -2.40 7.19 16.50
CA MET A 128 -1.55 6.88 17.65
C MET A 128 -0.65 8.06 17.98
N LYS A 129 -0.40 8.28 19.24
CA LYS A 129 0.40 9.37 19.79
C LYS A 129 1.57 8.83 20.61
N ARG A 130 2.62 9.64 20.76
CA ARG A 130 3.69 9.47 21.73
C ARG A 130 4.45 8.13 21.67
N VAL A 131 4.36 7.40 20.55
CA VAL A 131 5.16 6.21 20.30
C VAL A 131 5.65 6.24 18.88
N LYS A 132 6.98 6.23 18.65
CA LYS A 132 7.58 6.41 17.33
C LYS A 132 7.40 5.23 16.37
N PRO A 133 7.67 3.95 16.75
CA PRO A 133 7.66 2.84 15.80
C PRO A 133 6.24 2.32 15.55
N ALA A 134 5.41 3.13 14.88
CA ALA A 134 4.00 2.82 14.64
C ALA A 134 3.79 1.49 13.90
N ILE A 135 4.64 1.19 12.90
CA ILE A 135 4.57 -0.07 12.15
C ILE A 135 4.83 -1.29 13.05
N SER A 136 5.74 -1.17 14.01
CA SER A 136 6.02 -2.24 14.97
C SER A 136 4.86 -2.42 15.96
N VAL A 137 4.21 -1.34 16.38
CA VAL A 137 3.00 -1.42 17.20
C VAL A 137 1.86 -2.09 16.42
N ALA A 138 1.65 -1.71 15.16
CA ALA A 138 0.68 -2.37 14.28
C ALA A 138 0.96 -3.88 14.17
N ARG A 139 2.23 -4.27 14.05
CA ARG A 139 2.62 -5.69 14.08
C ARG A 139 2.26 -6.36 15.41
N LYS A 140 2.44 -5.70 16.54
CA LYS A 140 2.03 -6.24 17.86
C LYS A 140 0.51 -6.40 17.97
N VAL A 141 -0.29 -5.50 17.40
CA VAL A 141 -1.74 -5.70 17.33
C VAL A 141 -2.06 -7.03 16.62
N MET A 142 -1.45 -7.29 15.47
CA MET A 142 -1.62 -8.55 14.72
C MET A 142 -1.17 -9.78 15.51
N GLU A 143 0.00 -9.71 16.16
CA GLU A 143 0.62 -10.89 16.80
C GLU A 143 0.11 -11.19 18.21
N ARG A 144 -0.47 -10.21 18.91
CA ARG A 144 -0.80 -10.29 20.33
C ARG A 144 -2.27 -10.14 20.65
N THR A 145 -3.11 -9.86 19.65
CA THR A 145 -4.55 -9.68 19.85
C THR A 145 -5.34 -10.39 18.74
N TYR A 146 -6.63 -10.49 18.93
CA TYR A 146 -7.59 -10.89 17.87
C TYR A 146 -8.20 -9.67 17.16
N HIS A 147 -7.75 -8.46 17.50
CA HIS A 147 -8.20 -7.24 16.86
C HIS A 147 -7.35 -6.92 15.64
N THR A 148 -7.94 -6.23 14.68
CA THR A 148 -7.25 -5.79 13.46
C THR A 148 -6.69 -4.39 13.61
N ILE A 149 -7.36 -3.50 14.36
CA ILE A 149 -6.96 -2.09 14.49
C ILE A 149 -7.24 -1.56 15.89
N LEU A 150 -6.28 -0.82 16.45
CA LEU A 150 -6.42 0.00 17.65
C LEU A 150 -6.17 1.47 17.30
N VAL A 151 -6.84 2.40 17.99
CA VAL A 151 -6.78 3.82 17.65
C VAL A 151 -6.57 4.72 18.87
N GLY A 152 -6.03 5.93 18.63
CA GLY A 152 -5.98 6.99 19.64
C GLY A 152 -5.04 6.74 20.81
N ASP A 153 -5.40 7.28 21.95
CA ASP A 153 -4.63 7.13 23.18
C ASP A 153 -4.62 5.69 23.70
N GLU A 154 -5.66 4.91 23.39
CA GLU A 154 -5.75 3.50 23.73
C GLU A 154 -4.74 2.65 22.92
N ALA A 155 -4.48 3.02 21.67
CA ALA A 155 -3.40 2.41 20.89
C ALA A 155 -2.02 2.74 21.48
N THR A 156 -1.83 3.94 22.04
CA THR A 156 -0.62 4.31 22.77
C THR A 156 -0.48 3.50 24.07
N THR A 157 -1.56 3.35 24.84
CA THR A 157 -1.56 2.52 26.06
C THR A 157 -1.17 1.08 25.76
N PHE A 158 -1.78 0.48 24.71
CA PHE A 158 -1.41 -0.85 24.24
C PHE A 158 0.08 -0.92 23.86
N ALA A 159 0.60 0.08 23.16
CA ALA A 159 2.00 0.11 22.77
C ALA A 159 2.93 0.09 23.99
N VAL A 160 2.64 0.89 25.02
CA VAL A 160 3.41 0.91 26.28
C VAL A 160 3.34 -0.44 26.98
N GLU A 161 2.17 -1.08 27.05
CA GLU A 161 2.01 -2.44 27.58
C GLU A 161 2.83 -3.49 26.81
N MET A 162 3.05 -3.27 25.50
CA MET A 162 3.91 -4.11 24.65
C MET A 162 5.40 -3.77 24.77
N GLY A 163 5.78 -2.82 25.63
CA GLY A 163 7.17 -2.46 25.93
C GLY A 163 7.75 -1.37 25.05
N PHE A 164 6.95 -0.63 24.30
CA PHE A 164 7.41 0.55 23.56
C PHE A 164 7.53 1.77 24.48
N GLU A 165 8.53 2.61 24.20
CA GLU A 165 8.72 3.84 24.96
C GLU A 165 7.73 4.92 24.53
N GLU A 166 7.20 5.65 25.51
CA GLU A 166 6.37 6.82 25.31
C GLU A 166 7.26 8.07 25.22
N GLU A 167 7.20 8.79 24.09
CA GLU A 167 8.01 9.96 23.84
C GLU A 167 7.27 11.01 22.95
N ASP A 168 7.69 12.26 23.00
CA ASP A 168 7.06 13.31 22.18
C ASP A 168 7.38 13.11 20.69
N LEU A 169 6.35 13.11 19.87
CA LEU A 169 6.50 13.03 18.41
C LEU A 169 6.68 14.41 17.78
N ASN A 170 6.47 15.51 18.53
CA ASN A 170 6.66 16.85 18.05
C ASN A 170 8.16 17.24 18.09
N THR A 171 8.51 18.16 17.23
CA THR A 171 9.86 18.73 17.14
C THR A 171 9.77 20.25 17.10
N THR A 172 10.91 20.95 17.26
CA THR A 172 10.99 22.41 17.05
C THR A 172 10.41 22.78 15.69
N ARG A 173 10.72 22.01 14.64
CA ARG A 173 10.19 22.18 13.27
C ARG A 173 8.65 22.18 13.24
N THR A 174 8.01 21.15 13.80
CA THR A 174 6.54 21.06 13.78
C THR A 174 5.86 22.14 14.63
N ALA A 175 6.49 22.53 15.73
CA ALA A 175 6.01 23.63 16.56
C ALA A 175 6.09 25.00 15.85
N GLU A 176 7.13 25.21 15.04
CA GLU A 176 7.28 26.41 14.22
C GLU A 176 6.24 26.43 13.09
N MET A 177 6.14 25.34 12.31
CA MET A 177 5.12 25.19 11.28
C MET A 177 3.71 25.49 11.81
N TRP A 178 3.37 24.96 12.98
CA TRP A 178 2.06 25.17 13.57
C TRP A 178 1.82 26.65 13.99
N ARG A 179 2.85 27.31 14.56
CA ARG A 179 2.79 28.73 14.92
C ARG A 179 2.58 29.62 13.69
N GLU A 180 3.30 29.36 12.62
CA GLU A 180 3.18 30.06 11.33
C GLU A 180 1.79 29.88 10.72
N TRP A 181 1.31 28.63 10.66
CA TRP A 181 -0.04 28.35 10.18
C TRP A 181 -1.12 29.04 11.00
N LYS A 182 -0.99 29.11 12.33
CA LYS A 182 -1.91 29.88 13.19
C LYS A 182 -1.85 31.38 12.89
N ALA A 183 -0.66 31.92 12.72
CA ALA A 183 -0.46 33.34 12.38
C ALA A 183 -1.02 33.70 11.00
N ALA A 184 -0.96 32.75 10.04
CA ALA A 184 -1.58 32.86 8.72
C ALA A 184 -3.11 32.64 8.71
N GLY A 185 -3.77 32.65 9.87
CA GLY A 185 -5.23 32.57 9.98
C GLY A 185 -5.75 31.12 9.86
N ARG A 186 -4.93 30.12 10.13
CA ARG A 186 -5.25 28.69 10.06
C ARG A 186 -5.74 28.25 8.67
N LYS A 187 -5.04 28.68 7.63
CA LYS A 187 -5.29 28.30 6.23
C LYS A 187 -4.01 27.78 5.61
N PRO A 188 -4.10 26.74 4.73
CA PRO A 188 -5.32 25.97 4.38
C PRO A 188 -5.82 25.10 5.55
N ASN A 189 -7.06 24.60 5.46
CA ASN A 189 -7.64 23.68 6.47
C ASN A 189 -8.71 22.77 5.85
N PHE A 190 -9.20 21.80 6.63
CA PHE A 190 -10.15 20.76 6.17
C PHE A 190 -11.63 21.08 6.47
N TRP A 191 -11.95 22.28 7.00
CA TRP A 191 -13.32 22.67 7.30
C TRP A 191 -14.07 23.15 6.07
N LYS A 192 -15.28 22.66 5.87
CA LYS A 192 -16.19 23.12 4.81
C LYS A 192 -17.02 24.29 5.32
N GLY A 193 -16.49 25.49 5.26
CA GLY A 193 -17.18 26.72 5.72
C GLY A 193 -16.56 27.35 6.98
N PRO A 194 -17.16 28.42 7.54
CA PRO A 194 -16.60 29.12 8.68
C PRO A 194 -16.58 28.23 9.92
N HIS A 195 -15.39 28.07 10.49
CA HIS A 195 -15.15 27.19 11.64
C HIS A 195 -15.61 27.77 12.99
N ASN A 196 -15.88 29.05 13.12
CA ASN A 196 -16.34 29.69 14.34
C ASN A 196 -17.81 30.11 14.24
N SER A 197 -18.71 29.31 14.79
CA SER A 197 -20.13 29.58 14.90
C SER A 197 -20.52 30.70 15.87
N THR A 198 -19.57 31.44 16.45
CA THR A 198 -19.83 32.57 17.38
C THR A 198 -19.86 33.93 16.73
N GLN A 199 -19.61 34.04 15.43
CA GLN A 199 -19.83 35.30 14.69
C GLN A 199 -20.94 35.08 13.66
N GLY A 200 -22.03 35.81 13.83
CA GLY A 200 -23.28 35.72 13.12
C GLY A 200 -23.15 35.58 11.59
N VAL A 201 -24.13 34.91 11.04
CA VAL A 201 -24.37 34.59 9.64
C VAL A 201 -24.39 35.84 8.75
N THR A 202 -23.22 36.42 8.49
CA THR A 202 -23.08 37.49 7.48
C THR A 202 -21.65 37.54 6.95
N LYS A 203 -21.31 36.57 6.12
CA LYS A 203 -20.46 36.70 4.93
C LYS A 203 -20.26 35.31 4.28
N ARG A 204 -21.21 34.93 3.42
CA ARG A 204 -20.95 33.95 2.34
C ARG A 204 -19.90 34.60 1.45
N LYS A 205 -18.65 34.19 1.55
CA LYS A 205 -17.68 34.18 0.42
C LYS A 205 -16.21 34.04 0.83
N GLU A 206 -15.87 33.14 1.71
CA GLU A 206 -14.52 32.58 1.66
C GLU A 206 -14.67 31.09 1.93
N MET A 207 -14.77 30.30 0.85
CA MET A 207 -14.57 28.85 0.96
C MET A 207 -13.14 28.66 1.45
N ASN A 208 -12.98 27.94 2.56
CA ASN A 208 -11.65 27.51 3.00
C ASN A 208 -11.04 26.68 1.88
N GLU A 209 -9.86 27.05 1.42
CA GLU A 209 -9.11 26.21 0.49
C GLU A 209 -8.71 24.93 1.21
N LYS A 210 -9.13 23.80 0.65
CA LYS A 210 -8.64 22.49 1.08
C LYS A 210 -7.13 22.46 0.83
N PRO A 211 -6.31 21.94 1.75
CA PRO A 211 -4.90 21.74 1.49
C PRO A 211 -4.72 20.91 0.20
N GLU A 212 -3.88 21.40 -0.72
CA GLU A 212 -3.48 20.63 -1.87
C GLU A 212 -2.57 19.48 -1.42
N PHE A 213 -2.79 18.30 -1.95
CA PHE A 213 -1.91 17.15 -1.73
C PHE A 213 -0.80 17.16 -2.79
N GLY A 214 0.43 17.17 -2.37
CA GLY A 214 1.63 17.14 -3.20
C GLY A 214 2.78 16.49 -2.44
N ARG A 215 3.95 16.37 -3.05
CA ARG A 215 5.11 15.63 -2.50
C ARG A 215 5.49 15.97 -1.04
N TRP A 216 5.09 17.12 -0.52
CA TRP A 216 5.55 17.62 0.78
C TRP A 216 4.48 17.68 1.86
N ASN A 217 3.28 17.23 1.57
CA ASN A 217 2.14 17.34 2.48
C ASN A 217 1.14 16.19 2.42
N HIS A 218 1.52 15.07 1.81
CA HIS A 218 0.90 13.77 2.03
C HIS A 218 1.99 12.75 2.33
N ASP A 219 1.84 12.11 3.42
CA ASP A 219 2.92 11.57 4.20
C ASP A 219 2.69 10.07 4.34
N THR A 220 3.33 9.28 3.46
CA THR A 220 3.09 7.84 3.49
C THR A 220 4.25 7.08 2.85
N ILE A 221 4.78 6.08 3.56
CA ILE A 221 5.50 4.99 2.91
C ILE A 221 4.56 3.79 2.81
N GLY A 222 4.20 3.41 1.59
CA GLY A 222 3.59 2.12 1.29
C GLY A 222 4.64 1.15 0.76
N MET A 223 4.65 -0.09 1.25
CA MET A 223 5.66 -1.08 0.88
C MET A 223 5.03 -2.44 0.63
N VAL A 224 5.52 -3.14 -0.39
CA VAL A 224 5.19 -4.56 -0.67
C VAL A 224 6.49 -5.34 -0.79
N ALA A 225 6.53 -6.52 -0.19
CA ALA A 225 7.67 -7.43 -0.23
C ALA A 225 7.23 -8.86 -0.55
N ILE A 226 8.07 -9.57 -1.32
CA ILE A 226 7.95 -11.02 -1.54
C ILE A 226 9.31 -11.64 -1.19
N ASP A 227 9.33 -12.56 -0.25
CA ASP A 227 10.56 -13.24 0.18
C ASP A 227 11.02 -14.33 -0.79
N GLN A 228 12.14 -14.99 -0.49
CA GLN A 228 12.68 -16.07 -1.32
C GLN A 228 11.78 -17.29 -1.40
N GLN A 229 10.94 -17.52 -0.39
CA GLN A 229 9.96 -18.60 -0.36
C GLN A 229 8.68 -18.23 -1.13
N GLY A 230 8.60 -16.97 -1.58
CA GLY A 230 7.45 -16.43 -2.28
C GLY A 230 6.34 -16.00 -1.34
N ASN A 231 6.54 -15.85 -0.03
CA ASN A 231 5.54 -15.27 0.85
C ASN A 231 5.44 -13.76 0.64
N VAL A 232 4.24 -13.27 0.59
CA VAL A 232 3.93 -11.86 0.34
C VAL A 232 3.58 -11.17 1.65
N ALA A 233 4.12 -9.97 1.86
CA ALA A 233 3.71 -9.07 2.92
C ALA A 233 3.58 -7.65 2.38
N CYS A 234 2.75 -6.84 3.01
CA CYS A 234 2.68 -5.41 2.75
C CYS A 234 2.49 -4.61 4.04
N GLY A 235 2.78 -3.32 3.97
CA GLY A 235 2.59 -2.42 5.09
C GLY A 235 2.64 -0.96 4.67
N VAL A 236 2.16 -0.12 5.56
CA VAL A 236 2.09 1.33 5.38
C VAL A 236 2.41 2.01 6.71
N SER A 237 3.14 3.12 6.65
CA SER A 237 3.32 4.05 7.77
C SER A 237 3.18 5.49 7.30
N SER A 238 2.52 6.32 8.09
CA SER A 238 2.12 7.68 7.70
C SER A 238 1.95 8.60 8.90
N ASN A 239 2.29 9.89 8.70
CA ASN A 239 1.83 10.95 9.61
C ASN A 239 0.40 11.42 9.29
N GLY A 240 -0.14 11.07 8.12
CA GLY A 240 -1.39 11.60 7.60
C GLY A 240 -1.28 13.06 7.12
N ALA A 241 -2.40 13.71 6.89
CA ALA A 241 -2.46 15.06 6.32
C ALA A 241 -2.00 16.15 7.30
N THR A 242 -1.22 17.13 6.79
CA THR A 242 -0.85 18.34 7.54
C THR A 242 -2.09 19.18 7.82
N TRP A 243 -2.25 19.69 9.04
CA TRP A 243 -3.41 20.46 9.53
C TRP A 243 -4.72 19.65 9.56
N LYS A 244 -4.64 18.33 9.60
CA LYS A 244 -5.81 17.47 9.79
C LYS A 244 -6.57 17.83 11.06
N ILE A 245 -7.89 17.64 11.02
CA ILE A 245 -8.73 17.77 12.19
C ILE A 245 -8.31 16.70 13.21
N PRO A 246 -8.14 17.04 14.50
CA PRO A 246 -7.80 16.06 15.52
C PRO A 246 -8.80 14.91 15.55
N GLY A 247 -8.29 13.67 15.55
CA GLY A 247 -9.09 12.45 15.42
C GLY A 247 -9.18 11.90 13.99
N ARG A 248 -8.72 12.67 12.96
CA ARG A 248 -8.70 12.15 11.59
C ARG A 248 -7.70 11.00 11.46
N VAL A 249 -8.17 9.88 10.94
CA VAL A 249 -7.39 8.75 10.47
C VAL A 249 -7.41 8.74 8.94
N GLY A 250 -6.25 8.55 8.30
CA GLY A 250 -6.13 8.43 6.86
C GLY A 250 -6.41 7.02 6.35
N ASP A 251 -6.04 6.78 5.11
CA ASP A 251 -6.12 5.49 4.42
C ASP A 251 -5.08 4.47 4.91
N ALA A 252 -3.95 4.94 5.43
CA ALA A 252 -2.81 4.10 5.78
C ALA A 252 -3.17 2.90 6.69
N PRO A 253 -3.95 3.02 7.78
CA PRO A 253 -4.27 1.89 8.65
C PRO A 253 -5.50 1.10 8.16
N ILE A 254 -6.11 1.49 7.03
CA ILE A 254 -7.32 0.86 6.51
C ILE A 254 -6.94 -0.26 5.54
N VAL A 255 -7.23 -1.49 5.94
CA VAL A 255 -6.98 -2.70 5.14
C VAL A 255 -7.65 -2.59 3.77
N GLY A 256 -6.87 -2.80 2.72
CA GLY A 256 -7.36 -2.71 1.35
C GLY A 256 -7.32 -1.31 0.75
N SER A 257 -7.17 -0.26 1.59
CA SER A 257 -6.87 1.08 1.11
C SER A 257 -5.36 1.31 1.10
N GLY A 258 -4.74 1.62 2.22
CA GLY A 258 -3.31 1.92 2.30
C GLY A 258 -2.42 0.82 1.70
N ALA A 259 -2.68 -0.44 2.03
CA ALA A 259 -2.08 -1.60 1.37
C ALA A 259 -2.99 -2.84 1.44
N TYR A 260 -2.69 -3.82 0.59
CA TYR A 260 -3.32 -5.13 0.60
C TYR A 260 -2.44 -6.19 -0.08
N CYS A 261 -2.46 -7.42 0.40
CA CYS A 261 -1.78 -8.52 -0.27
C CYS A 261 -2.49 -9.86 -0.11
N GLU A 262 -2.37 -10.71 -1.12
CA GLU A 262 -2.76 -12.13 -1.10
C GLU A 262 -1.56 -12.98 -1.52
N ASN A 263 -1.27 -14.04 -0.79
CA ASN A 263 -0.07 -14.85 -1.01
C ASN A 263 0.04 -15.43 -2.42
N GLU A 264 -1.07 -15.81 -3.03
CA GLU A 264 -1.13 -16.43 -4.35
C GLU A 264 -1.15 -15.40 -5.50
N VAL A 265 -1.28 -14.12 -5.18
CA VAL A 265 -1.47 -13.04 -6.17
C VAL A 265 -0.31 -12.07 -6.18
N GLY A 266 0.03 -11.52 -5.03
CA GLY A 266 0.95 -10.41 -4.86
C GLY A 266 0.38 -9.34 -3.93
N GLY A 267 0.86 -8.11 -4.04
CA GLY A 267 0.42 -7.01 -3.19
C GLY A 267 0.42 -5.67 -3.91
N ALA A 268 -0.29 -4.72 -3.30
CA ALA A 268 -0.32 -3.32 -3.71
C ALA A 268 -0.29 -2.41 -2.49
N ALA A 269 0.22 -1.19 -2.67
CA ALA A 269 0.21 -0.13 -1.68
C ALA A 269 0.01 1.22 -2.37
N GLU A 270 -0.50 2.18 -1.63
CA GLU A 270 -0.80 3.50 -2.15
C GLU A 270 -0.20 4.65 -1.33
N THR A 271 -0.31 5.85 -1.87
CA THR A 271 -0.01 7.13 -1.23
C THR A 271 -0.82 8.23 -1.89
N GLY A 272 -1.26 9.25 -1.14
CA GLY A 272 -1.99 10.38 -1.70
C GLY A 272 -3.06 11.00 -0.82
N ASP A 273 -4.12 11.57 -1.44
CA ASP A 273 -5.29 12.07 -0.71
C ASP A 273 -6.05 10.91 -0.05
N GLY A 274 -5.61 10.51 1.14
CA GLY A 274 -6.15 9.37 1.87
C GLY A 274 -7.65 9.44 2.13
N ASP A 275 -8.21 10.66 2.28
CA ASP A 275 -9.65 10.85 2.48
C ASP A 275 -10.46 10.56 1.19
N VAL A 276 -9.82 10.60 0.03
CA VAL A 276 -10.39 10.17 -1.24
C VAL A 276 -10.08 8.69 -1.49
N MET A 277 -8.81 8.30 -1.35
CA MET A 277 -8.33 6.96 -1.63
C MET A 277 -9.14 5.89 -0.85
N MET A 278 -9.36 6.07 0.45
CA MET A 278 -10.10 5.09 1.27
C MET A 278 -11.53 4.80 0.79
N ARG A 279 -12.13 5.69 0.00
CA ARG A 279 -13.49 5.47 -0.55
C ARG A 279 -13.53 4.41 -1.64
N PHE A 280 -12.37 4.08 -2.20
CA PHE A 280 -12.23 3.15 -3.32
C PHE A 280 -11.59 1.82 -2.92
N SER A 281 -10.93 1.73 -1.77
CA SER A 281 -10.13 0.57 -1.35
C SER A 281 -9.15 0.11 -2.45
N PRO A 282 -8.29 1.01 -2.98
CA PRO A 282 -7.61 0.82 -4.25
C PRO A 282 -6.60 -0.31 -4.22
N SER A 283 -5.87 -0.50 -3.12
CA SER A 283 -4.88 -1.57 -3.01
C SER A 283 -5.53 -2.96 -3.11
N ASN A 284 -6.65 -3.19 -2.42
CA ASN A 284 -7.39 -4.44 -2.55
C ASN A 284 -7.90 -4.63 -3.99
N ARG A 285 -8.50 -3.61 -4.59
CA ARG A 285 -9.05 -3.70 -5.95
C ARG A 285 -7.98 -4.00 -6.99
N VAL A 286 -6.78 -3.41 -6.87
CA VAL A 286 -5.63 -3.74 -7.73
C VAL A 286 -5.24 -5.20 -7.56
N VAL A 287 -5.15 -5.71 -6.33
CA VAL A 287 -4.85 -7.13 -6.09
C VAL A 287 -5.94 -8.03 -6.66
N GLN A 288 -7.23 -7.69 -6.56
CA GLN A 288 -8.31 -8.47 -7.18
C GLN A 288 -8.25 -8.44 -8.71
N MET A 289 -7.88 -7.32 -9.33
CA MET A 289 -7.65 -7.26 -10.79
C MET A 289 -6.45 -8.14 -11.18
N MET A 290 -5.34 -8.12 -10.43
CA MET A 290 -4.20 -9.03 -10.65
C MET A 290 -4.60 -10.50 -10.47
N LYS A 291 -5.46 -10.82 -9.51
CA LYS A 291 -6.02 -12.17 -9.31
C LYS A 291 -6.83 -12.65 -10.52
N GLY A 292 -7.49 -11.72 -11.21
CA GLY A 292 -8.18 -11.97 -12.48
C GLY A 292 -7.24 -12.08 -13.69
N GLY A 293 -5.92 -12.04 -13.49
CA GLY A 293 -4.90 -12.19 -14.56
C GLY A 293 -4.42 -10.86 -15.17
N MET A 294 -4.86 -9.71 -14.65
CA MET A 294 -4.43 -8.40 -15.14
C MET A 294 -2.98 -8.12 -14.73
N HIS A 295 -2.20 -7.55 -15.65
CA HIS A 295 -0.83 -7.12 -15.34
C HIS A 295 -0.84 -6.00 -14.27
N PRO A 296 0.11 -5.97 -13.30
CA PRO A 296 0.12 -4.97 -12.23
C PRO A 296 0.05 -3.52 -12.72
N LYS A 297 0.74 -3.18 -13.81
CA LYS A 297 0.69 -1.85 -14.40
C LYS A 297 -0.73 -1.48 -14.85
N GLU A 298 -1.37 -2.34 -15.62
CA GLU A 298 -2.74 -2.12 -16.11
C GLU A 298 -3.74 -2.01 -14.94
N ALA A 299 -3.58 -2.84 -13.91
CA ALA A 299 -4.42 -2.80 -12.73
C ALA A 299 -4.30 -1.46 -11.97
N CYS A 300 -3.08 -0.94 -11.80
CA CYS A 300 -2.84 0.37 -11.20
C CYS A 300 -3.43 1.50 -12.07
N GLU A 301 -3.17 1.50 -13.38
CA GLU A 301 -3.69 2.51 -14.33
C GLU A 301 -5.22 2.54 -14.33
N ARG A 302 -5.86 1.38 -14.35
CA ARG A 302 -7.32 1.25 -14.31
C ARG A 302 -7.90 1.80 -13.01
N MET A 303 -7.25 1.54 -11.88
CA MET A 303 -7.70 2.05 -10.59
C MET A 303 -7.57 3.57 -10.50
N VAL A 304 -6.44 4.13 -10.95
CA VAL A 304 -6.22 5.58 -11.04
C VAL A 304 -7.27 6.25 -11.93
N ALA A 305 -7.54 5.68 -13.11
CA ALA A 305 -8.55 6.22 -14.03
C ALA A 305 -9.96 6.23 -13.40
N GLU A 306 -10.29 5.21 -12.59
CA GLU A 306 -11.57 5.17 -11.89
C GLU A 306 -11.66 6.25 -10.80
N ILE A 307 -10.60 6.46 -10.02
CA ILE A 307 -10.57 7.53 -9.00
C ILE A 307 -10.75 8.90 -9.66
N LEU A 308 -9.99 9.17 -10.72
CA LEU A 308 -10.05 10.45 -11.45
C LEU A 308 -11.40 10.73 -12.09
N ARG A 309 -12.16 9.70 -12.45
CA ARG A 309 -13.53 9.85 -12.95
C ARG A 309 -14.45 10.55 -11.95
N TYR A 310 -14.28 10.28 -10.66
CA TYR A 310 -15.10 10.86 -9.58
C TYR A 310 -14.43 12.05 -8.91
N TYR A 311 -13.10 12.05 -8.84
CA TYR A 311 -12.28 13.07 -8.18
C TYR A 311 -11.15 13.51 -9.09
N PRO A 312 -11.43 14.33 -10.13
CA PRO A 312 -10.44 14.70 -11.15
C PRO A 312 -9.21 15.43 -10.60
N ASN A 313 -9.33 16.06 -9.43
CA ASN A 313 -8.22 16.76 -8.77
C ASN A 313 -7.55 15.93 -7.65
N CYS A 314 -7.86 14.64 -7.52
CA CYS A 314 -7.21 13.78 -6.54
C CYS A 314 -5.74 13.58 -6.92
N SER A 315 -4.83 13.77 -5.96
CA SER A 315 -3.41 13.48 -6.13
C SER A 315 -3.03 12.22 -5.39
N GLY A 316 -2.20 11.38 -6.02
CA GLY A 316 -1.74 10.14 -5.38
C GLY A 316 -1.12 9.16 -6.38
N ALA A 317 -0.73 8.00 -5.86
CA ALA A 317 -0.12 6.95 -6.65
C ALA A 317 -0.37 5.57 -6.04
N ILE A 318 -0.27 4.54 -6.86
CA ILE A 318 -0.41 3.14 -6.47
C ILE A 318 0.77 2.37 -7.05
N ILE A 319 1.37 1.51 -6.24
CA ILE A 319 2.37 0.52 -6.66
C ILE A 319 1.84 -0.88 -6.46
N ALA A 320 2.25 -1.82 -7.30
CA ALA A 320 1.87 -3.22 -7.17
C ALA A 320 2.98 -4.15 -7.67
N VAL A 321 3.04 -5.34 -7.09
CA VAL A 321 3.88 -6.44 -7.56
C VAL A 321 3.08 -7.74 -7.47
N ASN A 322 3.11 -8.53 -8.55
CA ASN A 322 2.48 -9.84 -8.54
C ASN A 322 3.46 -10.96 -8.16
N LYS A 323 2.93 -12.16 -7.97
CA LYS A 323 3.69 -13.36 -7.58
C LYS A 323 4.80 -13.75 -8.57
N GLN A 324 4.71 -13.31 -9.83
CA GLN A 324 5.69 -13.53 -10.87
C GLN A 324 6.83 -12.49 -10.85
N GLY A 325 6.79 -11.54 -9.90
CA GLY A 325 7.77 -10.46 -9.80
C GLY A 325 7.58 -9.35 -10.83
N GLN A 326 6.45 -9.34 -11.57
CA GLN A 326 6.08 -8.22 -12.41
C GLN A 326 5.61 -7.07 -11.55
N ILE A 327 6.04 -5.87 -11.88
CA ILE A 327 5.72 -4.64 -11.15
C ILE A 327 4.81 -3.73 -11.96
N GLY A 328 4.04 -2.91 -11.26
CA GLY A 328 3.22 -1.86 -11.82
C GLY A 328 3.20 -0.65 -10.91
N ALA A 329 3.04 0.52 -11.52
CA ALA A 329 2.77 1.75 -10.81
C ALA A 329 1.94 2.67 -11.69
N ALA A 330 1.06 3.47 -11.07
CA ALA A 330 0.32 4.53 -11.73
C ALA A 330 0.12 5.68 -10.75
N TYR A 331 -0.08 6.89 -11.27
CA TYR A 331 -0.23 8.10 -10.47
C TYR A 331 -1.29 9.05 -11.05
N MET A 332 -1.68 10.02 -10.25
CA MET A 332 -2.66 11.06 -10.60
C MET A 332 -2.23 12.40 -10.02
N ASN A 333 -2.27 13.43 -10.87
CA ASN A 333 -2.01 14.84 -10.52
C ASN A 333 -0.71 15.08 -9.73
N LEU A 334 0.38 14.41 -10.12
CA LEU A 334 1.73 14.67 -9.63
C LEU A 334 2.56 15.31 -10.75
N PRO A 335 2.83 16.63 -10.73
CA PRO A 335 3.36 17.37 -11.88
C PRO A 335 4.72 16.90 -12.40
N ASN A 336 5.51 16.25 -11.54
CA ASN A 336 6.86 15.76 -11.88
C ASN A 336 6.91 14.25 -12.13
N GLY A 337 5.74 13.58 -12.26
CA GLY A 337 5.63 12.14 -12.28
C GLY A 337 5.73 11.55 -10.86
N PHE A 338 5.75 10.22 -10.79
CA PHE A 338 5.79 9.51 -9.53
C PHE A 338 7.06 8.64 -9.41
N PRO A 339 7.95 8.92 -8.45
CA PRO A 339 9.07 8.05 -8.14
C PRO A 339 8.68 6.98 -7.12
N PHE A 340 9.20 5.77 -7.32
CA PHE A 340 9.12 4.67 -6.36
C PHE A 340 10.44 3.92 -6.32
N CYS A 341 10.69 3.17 -5.24
CA CYS A 341 11.90 2.38 -5.10
C CYS A 341 11.64 0.90 -5.37
N LEU A 342 12.65 0.24 -5.92
CA LEU A 342 12.66 -1.19 -6.22
C LEU A 342 14.01 -1.79 -5.87
N GLN A 343 13.99 -2.99 -5.27
CA GLN A 343 15.15 -3.89 -5.23
C GLN A 343 14.70 -5.34 -5.40
N ASN A 344 15.43 -6.11 -6.21
CA ASN A 344 15.24 -7.54 -6.37
C ASN A 344 16.60 -8.26 -6.49
N SER A 345 16.59 -9.59 -6.55
CA SER A 345 17.82 -10.41 -6.55
C SER A 345 18.74 -10.20 -7.76
N ASN A 346 18.26 -9.61 -8.86
CA ASN A 346 19.09 -9.29 -10.02
C ASN A 346 19.77 -7.92 -9.92
N MET A 347 19.40 -7.13 -8.92
CA MET A 347 19.94 -5.78 -8.75
C MET A 347 21.05 -5.78 -7.71
N LYS A 348 22.15 -5.10 -8.02
CA LYS A 348 23.27 -4.91 -7.06
C LYS A 348 22.85 -4.04 -5.86
N ASP A 349 21.95 -3.09 -6.07
CA ASP A 349 21.44 -2.17 -5.06
C ASP A 349 20.02 -1.73 -5.43
N ALA A 350 19.32 -1.11 -4.48
CA ALA A 350 18.03 -0.50 -4.73
C ALA A 350 18.11 0.61 -5.79
N ALA A 351 17.07 0.77 -6.58
CA ALA A 351 16.95 1.82 -7.58
C ALA A 351 15.67 2.63 -7.38
N ILE A 352 15.76 3.91 -7.74
CA ILE A 352 14.60 4.80 -7.87
C ILE A 352 14.13 4.74 -9.32
N ILE A 353 12.88 4.39 -9.52
CA ILE A 353 12.19 4.38 -10.81
C ILE A 353 11.21 5.54 -10.82
N THR A 354 11.21 6.35 -11.87
CA THR A 354 10.23 7.44 -12.02
C THR A 354 9.36 7.16 -13.23
N ILE A 355 8.06 7.06 -13.02
CA ILE A 355 7.08 7.03 -14.11
C ILE A 355 6.62 8.46 -14.43
N LYS A 356 6.52 8.75 -15.73
CA LYS A 356 6.06 10.02 -16.29
C LYS A 356 5.09 9.72 -17.43
N ASP A 357 4.23 10.68 -17.73
CA ASP A 357 3.32 10.63 -18.89
C ASP A 357 4.08 10.61 -20.21
#